data_8044165baeacdd502e14f79753c38d45
#
_entry.id   8044165baeacdd502e14f79753c38d45
#
_cell.length_a   1.000
_cell.length_b   1.000
_cell.length_c   1.000
_cell.angle_alpha   90.00
_cell.angle_beta   90.00
_cell.angle_gamma   90.00
#
_symmetry.space_group_name_H-M   'P 1'
#
loop_
_entity.id
_entity.type
_entity.pdbx_description
1 polymer ?
#
loop_
_entity_poly.entity_id
_entity_poly.type
_entity_poly.pdbx_seq_one_letter_code
_entity_poly.pdbx_strand_id
1 'polypeptide(L)'
;VFDKSEDAIAYIKAQNTFPTVIKAEGLALGKGVIIAENLEDAIAGVHEIMDDKVFGDAGNRVVIEEFLTGPEVSVLAFTDGKTIKPMVSAQDHKRAYDHDKGPNTGGMGTFSPSRVYTANDDLARICDRLIFEPTIDAMRREGRPFKGVLYFGLMITKNGPKVIEYNS
;
A
#
# COMPACT_ATOMS: atom_id res chain seq x y z
N VAL A 1 -9.58 4.62 8.93
CA VAL A 1 -9.11 6.00 8.76
C VAL A 1 -9.62 6.82 9.92
N PHE A 2 -8.76 7.68 10.50
CA PHE A 2 -9.04 8.47 11.69
C PHE A 2 -8.61 9.91 11.48
N ASP A 3 -9.44 10.85 11.94
CA ASP A 3 -9.19 12.30 11.91
C ASP A 3 -8.87 12.87 13.30
N LYS A 4 -8.82 12.00 14.32
CA LYS A 4 -8.41 12.32 15.70
C LYS A 4 -7.43 11.28 16.20
N SER A 5 -6.36 11.75 16.85
CA SER A 5 -5.32 10.87 17.41
C SER A 5 -5.86 9.96 18.50
N GLU A 6 -6.77 10.45 19.35
CA GLU A 6 -7.35 9.66 20.43
C GLU A 6 -8.18 8.48 19.91
N ASP A 7 -8.93 8.66 18.82
CA ASP A 7 -9.76 7.61 18.21
C ASP A 7 -8.86 6.56 17.53
N ALA A 8 -7.79 6.99 16.85
CA ALA A 8 -6.78 6.10 16.26
C ALA A 8 -6.11 5.23 17.35
N ILE A 9 -5.68 5.85 18.45
CA ILE A 9 -5.04 5.15 19.58
C ILE A 9 -6.02 4.19 20.24
N ALA A 10 -7.28 4.59 20.43
CA ALA A 10 -8.31 3.73 20.99
C ALA A 10 -8.54 2.49 20.12
N TYR A 11 -8.58 2.66 18.79
CA TYR A 11 -8.70 1.56 17.85
C TYR A 11 -7.49 0.61 17.92
N ILE A 12 -6.26 1.13 17.93
CA ILE A 12 -5.03 0.32 18.05
C ILE A 12 -5.03 -0.50 19.34
N LYS A 13 -5.39 0.11 20.47
CA LYS A 13 -5.50 -0.57 21.76
C LYS A 13 -6.55 -1.69 21.73
N ALA A 14 -7.69 -1.46 21.08
CA ALA A 14 -8.76 -2.44 20.98
C ALA A 14 -8.37 -3.63 20.08
N GLN A 15 -7.67 -3.39 18.97
CA GLN A 15 -7.19 -4.43 18.06
C GLN A 15 -6.04 -5.24 18.67
N ASN A 16 -5.12 -4.58 19.34
CA ASN A 16 -3.94 -5.15 20.00
C ASN A 16 -3.20 -6.19 19.11
N THR A 17 -3.05 -5.87 17.83
CA THR A 17 -2.40 -6.73 16.83
C THR A 17 -1.16 -6.03 16.29
N PHE A 18 0.01 -6.69 16.41
CA PHE A 18 1.29 -6.15 15.99
C PHE A 18 2.09 -7.15 15.15
N PRO A 19 2.94 -6.68 14.21
CA PRO A 19 3.11 -5.27 13.83
C PRO A 19 1.83 -4.67 13.22
N THR A 20 1.68 -3.34 13.32
CA THR A 20 0.62 -2.60 12.62
C THR A 20 1.24 -1.48 11.79
N VAL A 21 0.56 -1.06 10.71
CA VAL A 21 1.04 0.00 9.83
C VAL A 21 0.21 1.24 10.03
N ILE A 22 0.87 2.38 10.22
CA ILE A 22 0.24 3.69 10.39
C ILE A 22 0.72 4.57 9.25
N LYS A 23 -0.20 5.08 8.44
CA LYS A 23 0.11 5.92 7.29
C LYS A 23 -0.53 7.30 7.44
N ALA A 24 0.22 8.35 7.14
CA ALA A 24 -0.36 9.65 6.85
C ALA A 24 -1.24 9.52 5.58
N GLU A 25 -2.48 10.01 5.62
CA GLU A 25 -3.41 9.87 4.48
C GLU A 25 -3.01 10.78 3.31
N GLY A 26 -2.41 11.93 3.59
CA GLY A 26 -2.01 12.88 2.56
C GLY A 26 -0.67 12.53 1.90
N LEU A 27 -0.29 13.35 0.93
CA LEU A 27 0.95 13.20 0.18
C LEU A 27 2.16 13.46 1.09
N ALA A 28 2.88 12.40 1.46
CA ALA A 28 4.08 12.44 2.30
C ALA A 28 5.34 11.93 1.58
N LEU A 29 5.31 11.87 0.23
CA LEU A 29 6.42 11.46 -0.64
C LEU A 29 7.03 10.11 -0.24
N GLY A 30 6.20 9.15 0.15
CA GLY A 30 6.61 7.80 0.56
C GLY A 30 7.27 7.72 1.95
N LYS A 31 7.27 8.83 2.73
CA LYS A 31 7.89 8.88 4.06
C LYS A 31 6.89 8.79 5.21
N GLY A 32 5.60 9.00 4.95
CA GLY A 32 4.54 9.01 5.96
C GLY A 32 4.05 7.62 6.37
N VAL A 33 4.92 6.63 6.46
CA VAL A 33 4.58 5.23 6.81
C VAL A 33 5.42 4.79 8.00
N ILE A 34 4.77 4.40 9.08
CA ILE A 34 5.38 3.88 10.30
C ILE A 34 4.91 2.44 10.49
N ILE A 35 5.86 1.52 10.66
CA ILE A 35 5.58 0.13 11.07
C ILE A 35 5.85 0.07 12.56
N ALA A 36 4.78 -0.12 13.34
CA ALA A 36 4.86 -0.19 14.80
C ALA A 36 4.87 -1.64 15.27
N GLU A 37 5.92 -2.02 15.95
CA GLU A 37 6.14 -3.40 16.42
C GLU A 37 5.38 -3.72 17.73
N ASN A 38 4.94 -2.68 18.43
CA ASN A 38 4.23 -2.79 19.71
C ASN A 38 3.31 -1.57 19.93
N LEU A 39 2.56 -1.59 21.03
CA LEU A 39 1.61 -0.53 21.34
C LEU A 39 2.28 0.83 21.61
N GLU A 40 3.45 0.84 22.24
CA GLU A 40 4.16 2.07 22.56
C GLU A 40 4.63 2.77 21.28
N ASP A 41 5.25 2.02 20.36
CA ASP A 41 5.65 2.52 19.04
C ASP A 41 4.46 3.04 18.25
N ALA A 42 3.32 2.33 18.34
CA ALA A 42 2.12 2.73 17.61
C ALA A 42 1.52 4.05 18.14
N ILE A 43 1.49 4.22 19.45
CA ILE A 43 1.03 5.48 20.07
C ILE A 43 1.96 6.62 19.68
N ALA A 44 3.28 6.40 19.79
CA ALA A 44 4.27 7.39 19.39
C ALA A 44 4.12 7.79 17.91
N GLY A 45 3.94 6.80 17.03
CA GLY A 45 3.75 7.05 15.59
C GLY A 45 2.47 7.84 15.26
N VAL A 46 1.36 7.59 15.98
CA VAL A 46 0.15 8.39 15.81
C VAL A 46 0.39 9.84 16.22
N HIS A 47 1.03 10.07 17.38
CA HIS A 47 1.36 11.42 17.86
C HIS A 47 2.31 12.14 16.90
N GLU A 48 3.36 11.46 16.41
CA GLU A 48 4.31 12.02 15.44
C GLU A 48 3.61 12.52 14.17
N ILE A 49 2.70 11.71 13.63
CA ILE A 49 1.98 12.06 12.39
C ILE A 49 0.92 13.12 12.64
N MET A 50 0.03 12.92 13.64
CA MET A 50 -1.20 13.71 13.78
C MET A 50 -1.04 14.94 14.67
N ASP A 51 -0.28 14.85 15.73
CA ASP A 51 -0.17 15.92 16.74
C ASP A 51 1.07 16.79 16.48
N ASP A 52 2.24 16.18 16.28
CA ASP A 52 3.48 16.88 15.99
C ASP A 52 3.57 17.35 14.53
N LYS A 53 2.70 16.81 13.66
CA LYS A 53 2.58 17.21 12.25
C LYS A 53 3.90 17.15 11.47
N VAL A 54 4.74 16.13 11.72
CA VAL A 54 6.03 16.00 11.04
C VAL A 54 5.92 15.91 9.51
N PHE A 55 4.73 15.54 9.00
CA PHE A 55 4.38 15.52 7.58
C PHE A 55 3.42 16.68 7.19
N GLY A 56 3.30 17.71 8.03
CA GLY A 56 2.41 18.83 7.78
C GLY A 56 0.95 18.41 7.62
N ASP A 57 0.24 18.98 6.65
CA ASP A 57 -1.17 18.69 6.40
C ASP A 57 -1.45 17.24 5.98
N ALA A 58 -0.45 16.53 5.47
CA ALA A 58 -0.59 15.10 5.15
C ALA A 58 -0.92 14.26 6.40
N GLY A 59 -0.52 14.72 7.59
CA GLY A 59 -0.80 14.11 8.88
C GLY A 59 -2.13 14.54 9.53
N ASN A 60 -3.01 15.24 8.82
CA ASN A 60 -4.33 15.59 9.37
C ASN A 60 -5.21 14.37 9.63
N ARG A 61 -4.98 13.30 8.90
CA ARG A 61 -5.65 12.00 9.06
C ARG A 61 -4.63 10.87 8.94
N VAL A 62 -4.91 9.77 9.62
CA VAL A 62 -4.10 8.54 9.52
C VAL A 62 -4.95 7.36 9.06
N VAL A 63 -4.31 6.47 8.33
CA VAL A 63 -4.83 5.15 7.97
C VAL A 63 -4.08 4.11 8.79
N ILE A 64 -4.80 3.26 9.52
CA ILE A 64 -4.23 2.13 10.25
C ILE A 64 -4.54 0.87 9.45
N GLU A 65 -3.49 0.13 9.11
CA GLU A 65 -3.58 -1.04 8.26
C GLU A 65 -2.97 -2.28 8.94
N GLU A 66 -3.41 -3.46 8.52
CA GLU A 66 -2.74 -4.70 8.87
C GLU A 66 -1.32 -4.72 8.30
N PHE A 67 -0.39 -5.29 9.04
CA PHE A 67 0.95 -5.54 8.52
C PHE A 67 0.91 -6.75 7.58
N LEU A 68 1.21 -6.53 6.31
CA LEU A 68 1.22 -7.56 5.28
C LEU A 68 2.62 -8.18 5.15
N THR A 69 2.65 -9.47 4.88
CA THR A 69 3.90 -10.21 4.60
C THR A 69 3.79 -10.97 3.29
N GLY A 70 4.87 -10.91 2.50
CA GLY A 70 4.96 -11.55 1.20
C GLY A 70 5.86 -10.76 0.24
N PRO A 71 6.08 -11.23 -0.97
CA PRO A 71 6.75 -10.45 -2.00
C PRO A 71 5.85 -9.33 -2.51
N GLU A 72 6.44 -8.15 -2.70
CA GLU A 72 5.78 -7.02 -3.33
C GLU A 72 5.84 -7.13 -4.85
N VAL A 73 4.80 -6.69 -5.52
CA VAL A 73 4.69 -6.66 -6.98
C VAL A 73 4.05 -5.35 -7.41
N SER A 74 4.60 -4.75 -8.46
CA SER A 74 4.07 -3.56 -9.10
C SER A 74 3.32 -3.93 -10.37
N VAL A 75 2.08 -3.48 -10.50
CA VAL A 75 1.30 -3.60 -11.73
C VAL A 75 0.75 -2.23 -12.11
N LEU A 76 1.14 -1.74 -13.28
CA LEU A 76 0.52 -0.57 -13.86
C LEU A 76 -0.59 -1.01 -14.81
N ALA A 77 -1.64 -0.21 -14.92
CA ALA A 77 -2.74 -0.54 -15.81
C ALA A 77 -3.28 0.71 -16.51
N PHE A 78 -3.56 0.59 -17.80
CA PHE A 78 -4.32 1.60 -18.54
C PHE A 78 -5.80 1.47 -18.23
N THR A 79 -6.48 2.60 -18.10
CA THR A 79 -7.94 2.61 -17.95
C THR A 79 -8.56 3.83 -18.62
N ASP A 80 -9.75 3.64 -19.17
CA ASP A 80 -10.63 4.69 -19.70
C ASP A 80 -11.76 5.06 -18.71
N GLY A 81 -11.71 4.51 -17.49
CA GLY A 81 -12.72 4.66 -16.45
C GLY A 81 -13.83 3.60 -16.48
N LYS A 82 -13.78 2.65 -17.42
CA LYS A 82 -14.69 1.51 -17.55
C LYS A 82 -13.93 0.21 -17.72
N THR A 83 -12.98 0.23 -18.65
CA THR A 83 -12.11 -0.92 -18.96
C THR A 83 -10.77 -0.71 -18.29
N ILE A 84 -10.15 -1.79 -17.84
CA ILE A 84 -8.78 -1.78 -17.32
C ILE A 84 -7.93 -2.80 -18.09
N LYS A 85 -6.70 -2.42 -18.42
CA LYS A 85 -5.72 -3.26 -19.12
C LYS A 85 -4.40 -3.22 -18.39
N PRO A 86 -4.09 -4.24 -17.58
CA PRO A 86 -2.82 -4.36 -16.88
C PRO A 86 -1.65 -4.47 -17.87
N MET A 87 -0.56 -3.83 -17.53
CA MET A 87 0.74 -4.00 -18.19
C MET A 87 1.45 -5.22 -17.61
N VAL A 88 2.59 -5.56 -18.20
CA VAL A 88 3.49 -6.59 -17.65
C VAL A 88 3.90 -6.16 -16.23
N SER A 89 3.80 -7.09 -15.29
CA SER A 89 4.17 -6.85 -13.89
C SER A 89 5.66 -6.56 -13.73
N ALA A 90 5.99 -5.77 -12.73
CA ALA A 90 7.37 -5.46 -12.37
C ALA A 90 7.60 -5.71 -10.87
N GLN A 91 8.86 -5.77 -10.50
CA GLN A 91 9.26 -5.90 -9.10
C GLN A 91 10.56 -5.13 -8.90
N ASP A 92 10.62 -4.31 -7.87
CA ASP A 92 11.83 -3.59 -7.49
C ASP A 92 12.64 -4.36 -6.43
N HIS A 93 13.94 -4.10 -6.43
CA HIS A 93 14.83 -4.59 -5.39
C HIS A 93 14.70 -3.67 -4.17
N LYS A 94 13.98 -4.09 -3.14
CA LYS A 94 13.71 -3.25 -1.95
C LYS A 94 14.94 -3.02 -1.10
N ARG A 95 15.85 -4.00 -1.04
CA ARG A 95 17.06 -3.96 -0.23
C ARG A 95 18.32 -4.02 -1.09
N ALA A 96 19.35 -3.30 -0.64
CA ALA A 96 20.58 -3.11 -1.40
C ALA A 96 21.49 -4.34 -1.44
N TYR A 97 21.37 -5.28 -0.48
CA TYR A 97 22.26 -6.43 -0.35
C TYR A 97 21.52 -7.75 -0.60
N ASP A 98 22.28 -8.81 -0.86
CA ASP A 98 21.77 -10.15 -1.08
C ASP A 98 20.89 -10.62 0.08
N HIS A 99 19.96 -11.54 -0.21
CA HIS A 99 19.00 -12.10 0.72
C HIS A 99 18.07 -11.06 1.37
N ASP A 100 17.69 -10.04 0.61
CA ASP A 100 16.77 -8.96 1.03
C ASP A 100 17.25 -8.24 2.29
N LYS A 101 18.55 -7.92 2.32
CA LYS A 101 19.21 -7.23 3.45
C LYS A 101 19.71 -5.85 3.06
N GLY A 102 20.06 -5.06 4.10
CA GLY A 102 20.63 -3.74 3.92
C GLY A 102 19.60 -2.62 3.83
N PRO A 103 20.05 -1.40 3.47
CA PRO A 103 19.18 -0.23 3.37
C PRO A 103 18.19 -0.35 2.21
N ASN A 104 17.10 0.42 2.32
CA ASN A 104 16.14 0.56 1.22
C ASN A 104 16.83 1.21 0.00
N THR A 105 16.57 0.67 -1.19
CA THR A 105 17.13 1.17 -2.44
C THR A 105 16.40 2.38 -2.99
N GLY A 106 15.19 2.68 -2.51
CA GLY A 106 14.31 3.69 -3.09
C GLY A 106 13.79 3.34 -4.48
N GLY A 107 13.74 2.04 -4.84
CA GLY A 107 13.29 1.58 -6.15
C GLY A 107 14.34 1.66 -7.25
N MET A 108 15.59 1.90 -6.91
CA MET A 108 16.70 1.81 -7.87
C MET A 108 17.01 0.35 -8.19
N GLY A 109 16.74 -0.04 -9.42
CA GLY A 109 16.85 -1.43 -9.88
C GLY A 109 15.50 -2.16 -9.76
N THR A 110 14.96 -2.45 -10.93
CA THR A 110 13.70 -3.18 -11.10
C THR A 110 13.89 -4.26 -12.15
N PHE A 111 13.03 -5.26 -12.10
CA PHE A 111 12.96 -6.27 -13.15
C PHE A 111 11.50 -6.54 -13.55
N SER A 112 11.33 -6.90 -14.82
CA SER A 112 10.04 -7.24 -15.42
C SER A 112 10.25 -8.41 -16.39
N PRO A 113 9.33 -9.38 -16.42
CA PRO A 113 8.18 -9.55 -15.54
C PRO A 113 8.57 -9.99 -14.12
N SER A 114 7.70 -9.71 -13.15
CA SER A 114 7.84 -10.28 -11.80
C SER A 114 7.65 -11.78 -11.84
N ARG A 115 8.63 -12.53 -11.38
CA ARG A 115 8.58 -14.00 -11.34
C ARG A 115 7.47 -14.51 -10.43
N VAL A 116 7.25 -13.83 -9.31
CA VAL A 116 6.19 -14.19 -8.36
C VAL A 116 4.81 -14.07 -9.00
N TYR A 117 4.60 -13.00 -9.79
CA TYR A 117 3.33 -12.74 -10.44
C TYR A 117 3.06 -13.68 -11.61
N THR A 118 4.10 -14.03 -12.37
CA THR A 118 3.99 -14.89 -13.55
C THR A 118 4.10 -16.38 -13.26
N ALA A 119 4.55 -16.77 -12.07
CA ALA A 119 4.67 -18.18 -11.69
C ALA A 119 3.30 -18.87 -11.49
N ASN A 120 2.23 -18.08 -11.37
CA ASN A 120 0.88 -18.59 -11.16
C ASN A 120 -0.08 -17.90 -12.14
N ASP A 121 -0.51 -18.61 -13.17
CA ASP A 121 -1.43 -18.10 -14.20
C ASP A 121 -2.78 -17.62 -13.63
N ASP A 122 -3.18 -18.14 -12.46
CA ASP A 122 -4.41 -17.71 -11.80
C ASP A 122 -4.26 -16.38 -11.08
N LEU A 123 -3.05 -15.99 -10.66
CA LEU A 123 -2.83 -14.80 -9.87
C LEU A 123 -3.25 -13.52 -10.61
N ALA A 124 -2.90 -13.42 -11.90
CA ALA A 124 -3.33 -12.29 -12.73
C ALA A 124 -4.85 -12.18 -12.79
N ARG A 125 -5.55 -13.31 -13.03
CA ARG A 125 -7.03 -13.35 -13.06
C ARG A 125 -7.66 -13.03 -11.69
N ILE A 126 -7.02 -13.43 -10.60
CA ILE A 126 -7.45 -13.10 -9.25
C ILE A 126 -7.32 -11.59 -9.02
N CYS A 127 -6.19 -10.99 -9.39
CA CYS A 127 -5.97 -9.54 -9.28
C CYS A 127 -6.97 -8.76 -10.13
N ASP A 128 -7.22 -9.16 -11.38
CA ASP A 128 -8.23 -8.52 -12.23
C ASP A 128 -9.60 -8.49 -11.54
N ARG A 129 -10.07 -9.64 -11.09
CA ARG A 129 -11.42 -9.82 -10.53
C ARG A 129 -11.59 -9.20 -9.15
N LEU A 130 -10.58 -9.30 -8.28
CA LEU A 130 -10.71 -8.89 -6.87
C LEU A 130 -10.17 -7.48 -6.59
N ILE A 131 -9.31 -6.95 -7.47
CA ILE A 131 -8.62 -5.68 -7.23
C ILE A 131 -8.86 -4.70 -8.38
N PHE A 132 -8.43 -5.01 -9.60
CA PHE A 132 -8.34 -4.01 -10.66
C PHE A 132 -9.72 -3.56 -11.14
N GLU A 133 -10.57 -4.50 -11.55
CA GLU A 133 -11.94 -4.19 -11.98
C GLU A 133 -12.77 -3.53 -10.87
N PRO A 134 -12.80 -4.07 -9.62
CA PRO A 134 -13.53 -3.43 -8.52
C PRO A 134 -13.04 -2.02 -8.19
N THR A 135 -11.74 -1.74 -8.31
CA THR A 135 -11.19 -0.39 -8.06
C THR A 135 -11.75 0.61 -9.05
N ILE A 136 -11.70 0.31 -10.35
CA ILE A 136 -12.23 1.20 -11.40
C ILE A 136 -13.74 1.36 -11.28
N ASP A 137 -14.45 0.28 -10.97
CA ASP A 137 -15.89 0.30 -10.78
C ASP A 137 -16.30 1.15 -9.56
N ALA A 138 -15.56 1.04 -8.46
CA ALA A 138 -15.76 1.86 -7.26
C ALA A 138 -15.57 3.35 -7.57
N MET A 139 -14.47 3.73 -8.23
CA MET A 139 -14.20 5.10 -8.63
C MET A 139 -15.33 5.67 -9.52
N ARG A 140 -15.85 4.86 -10.43
CA ARG A 140 -16.97 5.24 -11.29
C ARG A 140 -18.25 5.45 -10.49
N ARG A 141 -18.56 4.57 -9.53
CA ARG A 141 -19.76 4.67 -8.66
C ARG A 141 -19.69 5.88 -7.73
N GLU A 142 -18.51 6.25 -7.29
CA GLU A 142 -18.24 7.46 -6.50
C GLU A 142 -18.33 8.76 -7.34
N GLY A 143 -18.65 8.67 -8.63
CA GLY A 143 -18.70 9.81 -9.52
C GLY A 143 -17.33 10.42 -9.88
N ARG A 144 -16.25 9.68 -9.66
CA ARG A 144 -14.85 10.07 -9.89
C ARG A 144 -14.13 9.08 -10.81
N PRO A 145 -14.64 8.86 -12.06
CA PRO A 145 -14.03 7.89 -12.96
C PRO A 145 -12.59 8.30 -13.28
N PHE A 146 -11.64 7.41 -12.99
CA PHE A 146 -10.24 7.63 -13.28
C PHE A 146 -9.92 7.19 -14.71
N LYS A 147 -9.17 8.03 -15.44
CA LYS A 147 -8.69 7.76 -16.80
C LYS A 147 -7.19 8.02 -16.87
N GLY A 148 -6.42 7.06 -17.33
CA GLY A 148 -4.98 7.18 -17.43
C GLY A 148 -4.26 5.89 -17.09
N VAL A 149 -3.10 6.01 -16.45
CA VAL A 149 -2.34 4.88 -15.93
C VAL A 149 -2.47 4.88 -14.41
N LEU A 150 -2.96 3.76 -13.87
CA LEU A 150 -3.05 3.55 -12.43
C LEU A 150 -2.00 2.52 -12.02
N TYR A 151 -1.22 2.86 -11.00
CA TYR A 151 -0.27 1.96 -10.36
C TYR A 151 -0.96 1.23 -9.20
N PHE A 152 -0.74 -0.07 -9.13
CA PHE A 152 -1.12 -0.94 -8.04
C PHE A 152 0.13 -1.51 -7.40
N GLY A 153 0.41 -1.11 -6.16
CA GLY A 153 1.37 -1.78 -5.28
C GLY A 153 0.67 -2.95 -4.60
N LEU A 154 1.13 -4.15 -4.86
CA LEU A 154 0.53 -5.38 -4.34
C LEU A 154 1.50 -6.12 -3.42
N MET A 155 0.96 -6.69 -2.34
CA MET A 155 1.61 -7.73 -1.55
C MET A 155 0.99 -9.09 -1.88
N ILE A 156 1.78 -10.04 -2.31
CA ILE A 156 1.31 -11.41 -2.58
C ILE A 156 1.43 -12.21 -1.29
N THR A 157 0.37 -12.19 -0.51
CA THR A 157 0.32 -12.86 0.79
C THR A 157 -0.05 -14.33 0.65
N LYS A 158 0.13 -15.11 1.72
CA LYS A 158 -0.35 -16.51 1.79
C LYS A 158 -1.86 -16.65 1.59
N ASN A 159 -2.62 -15.57 1.82
CA ASN A 159 -4.08 -15.53 1.68
C ASN A 159 -4.54 -14.88 0.37
N GLY A 160 -3.62 -14.65 -0.59
CA GLY A 160 -3.89 -14.00 -1.86
C GLY A 160 -3.32 -12.59 -1.96
N PRO A 161 -3.53 -11.92 -3.12
CA PRO A 161 -3.01 -10.58 -3.33
C PRO A 161 -3.79 -9.56 -2.51
N LYS A 162 -3.07 -8.59 -1.93
CA LYS A 162 -3.62 -7.43 -1.23
C LYS A 162 -2.99 -6.16 -1.74
N VAL A 163 -3.74 -5.06 -1.74
CA VAL A 163 -3.23 -3.75 -2.15
C VAL A 163 -2.46 -3.11 -1.00
N ILE A 164 -1.28 -2.59 -1.31
CA ILE A 164 -0.47 -1.77 -0.40
C ILE A 164 -0.77 -0.29 -0.63
N GLU A 165 -0.80 0.10 -1.92
CA GLU A 165 -0.99 1.50 -2.32
C GLU A 165 -1.46 1.61 -3.78
N TYR A 166 -1.99 2.79 -4.10
CA TYR A 166 -2.27 3.24 -5.45
C TYR A 166 -1.46 4.51 -5.74
N ASN A 167 -1.02 4.67 -7.00
CA ASN A 167 -0.39 5.90 -7.49
C ASN A 167 -0.87 6.21 -8.92
N SER A 168 -0.87 7.50 -9.30
CA SER A 168 -1.31 7.98 -10.62
C SER A 168 -0.53 9.22 -11.06
#